data_cf6771ffa73d4c07d9251dfbafc789ac
#
_entry.id   cf6771ffa73d4c07d9251dfbafc789ac
#
_cell.length_a   1.000
_cell.length_b   1.000
_cell.length_c   1.000
_cell.angle_alpha   90.00
_cell.angle_beta   90.00
_cell.angle_gamma   90.00
#
_symmetry.space_group_name_H-M   'P 1'
#
loop_
_entity.id
_entity.type
_entity.pdbx_description
1 polymer ?
#
loop_
_entity_poly.entity_id
_entity_poly.type
_entity_poly.pdbx_seq_one_letter_code
_entity_poly.pdbx_strand_id
1 'polypeptide(L)'
;MPKTWQREVYIACWLLALATIALACRQKNAGHEGHAAEEMPVESGHATHAAGLDSTDILLKPTYEYVLSVTRTIRPERKSMYDSLAVPGYLAYDARQLNAVSARYGGRIERLYVRYPYQPVQKGQRLLDIYSPEIATAQQDLIFLQENDAGNTTLIEHARQRLSLLGLTAGQIKKVETSRKPILSLPVFSTYAGLLVENAGSDPAGTVPGVGMQDDQAGQSPVPPPSATSVAEFSLKEGMYVQPGQRLFSLQSLATVWAILEFSPANVRSLKVGQAVELRIESVAEPFRGKINYIEPLYGAGSKNLRARVYLPNPDGRLRPGALLTAIVQAGSEPGRDAALWIPASAALDLGETTVVFVKTAGGFRSRKISTGQRSGLMLEVVSGLSPEEEIAENGQLLMDSEGFVKANIDER
;
A
#
# COMPACT_ATOMS: atom_id res chain seq x y z
N MET A 1 39.73 17.92 11.84
CA MET A 1 40.54 16.82 11.30
C MET A 1 40.17 16.62 9.84
N PRO A 2 41.14 16.55 8.90
CA PRO A 2 40.89 16.87 7.49
C PRO A 2 40.29 15.70 6.70
N LYS A 3 39.36 16.07 5.84
CA LYS A 3 38.62 15.22 4.87
C LYS A 3 39.49 14.56 3.77
N THR A 4 40.78 14.70 3.82
CA THR A 4 41.71 14.22 2.79
C THR A 4 42.12 12.75 2.96
N TRP A 5 42.06 12.20 4.17
CA TRP A 5 42.49 10.83 4.47
C TRP A 5 41.51 9.74 4.00
N GLN A 6 40.22 10.05 3.93
CA GLN A 6 39.21 9.09 3.41
C GLN A 6 39.28 8.91 1.89
N ARG A 7 39.72 9.90 1.12
CA ARG A 7 39.83 9.78 -0.35
C ARG A 7 41.00 8.88 -0.78
N GLU A 8 42.09 8.90 -0.06
CA GLU A 8 43.27 8.07 -0.34
C GLU A 8 42.97 6.58 -0.10
N VAL A 9 42.21 6.24 0.93
CA VAL A 9 41.83 4.85 1.24
C VAL A 9 40.87 4.27 0.17
N TYR A 10 39.97 5.06 -0.37
CA TYR A 10 39.08 4.61 -1.44
C TYR A 10 39.76 4.38 -2.77
N ILE A 11 40.76 5.20 -3.10
CA ILE A 11 41.55 5.05 -4.33
C ILE A 11 42.44 3.79 -4.26
N ALA A 12 43.03 3.51 -3.09
CA ALA A 12 43.84 2.31 -2.87
C ALA A 12 43.03 1.02 -2.96
N CYS A 13 41.79 1.00 -2.40
CA CYS A 13 40.90 -0.15 -2.52
C CYS A 13 40.40 -0.40 -3.96
N TRP A 14 40.21 0.66 -4.74
CA TRP A 14 39.75 0.56 -6.13
C TRP A 14 40.85 0.02 -7.07
N LEU A 15 42.10 0.41 -6.83
CA LEU A 15 43.26 -0.10 -7.58
C LEU A 15 43.59 -1.57 -7.26
N LEU A 16 43.33 -2.01 -6.02
CA LEU A 16 43.48 -3.42 -5.62
C LEU A 16 42.39 -4.33 -6.24
N ALA A 17 41.17 -3.84 -6.38
CA ALA A 17 40.07 -4.56 -7.03
C ALA A 17 40.30 -4.73 -8.56
N LEU A 18 40.92 -3.76 -9.22
CA LEU A 18 41.27 -3.85 -10.65
C LEU A 18 42.42 -4.82 -10.93
N ALA A 19 43.37 -4.97 -10.00
CA ALA A 19 44.49 -5.90 -10.15
C ALA A 19 44.05 -7.38 -10.05
N THR A 20 43.00 -7.69 -9.28
CA THR A 20 42.49 -9.06 -9.15
C THR A 20 41.69 -9.53 -10.36
N ILE A 21 41.05 -8.62 -11.10
CA ILE A 21 40.31 -8.93 -12.32
C ILE A 21 41.25 -9.20 -13.51
N ALA A 22 42.40 -8.59 -13.54
CA ALA A 22 43.40 -8.79 -14.62
C ALA A 22 44.12 -10.14 -14.54
N LEU A 23 44.20 -10.79 -13.34
CA LEU A 23 44.85 -12.09 -13.18
C LEU A 23 43.97 -13.27 -13.56
N ALA A 24 42.64 -13.11 -13.58
CA ALA A 24 41.67 -14.18 -13.87
C ALA A 24 41.48 -14.46 -15.37
N CYS A 25 41.96 -13.58 -16.26
CA CYS A 25 41.82 -13.73 -17.72
C CYS A 25 43.03 -14.35 -18.45
N ARG A 26 44.05 -14.82 -17.74
CA ARG A 26 45.30 -15.29 -18.40
C ARG A 26 45.49 -16.82 -18.41
N GLN A 27 44.45 -17.58 -18.10
CA GLN A 27 44.58 -19.04 -18.04
C GLN A 27 43.47 -19.75 -18.82
N LYS A 28 43.45 -19.57 -20.15
CA LYS A 28 42.73 -20.47 -21.07
C LYS A 28 43.19 -20.18 -22.51
N ASN A 29 44.35 -20.71 -22.90
CA ASN A 29 44.63 -21.09 -24.29
C ASN A 29 45.98 -21.83 -24.33
N ALA A 30 45.88 -23.16 -24.44
CA ALA A 30 46.88 -24.11 -25.00
C ALA A 30 46.22 -25.50 -24.83
N GLY A 31 46.02 -26.37 -25.77
CA GLY A 31 46.47 -26.50 -27.11
C GLY A 31 45.81 -27.77 -27.64
N HIS A 32 45.40 -27.77 -28.85
CA HIS A 32 44.96 -28.90 -29.68
C HIS A 32 46.18 -29.70 -30.11
N GLU A 33 46.01 -31.02 -30.14
CA GLU A 33 46.71 -32.08 -30.93
C GLU A 33 46.54 -33.37 -30.16
N GLY A 34 46.05 -34.52 -30.61
CA GLY A 34 46.03 -35.14 -31.90
C GLY A 34 46.06 -36.64 -31.64
N HIS A 35 45.19 -37.37 -32.24
CA HIS A 35 45.25 -38.80 -32.58
C HIS A 35 45.99 -39.80 -31.71
N ALA A 36 45.25 -40.84 -31.25
CA ALA A 36 45.51 -42.27 -31.69
C ALA A 36 44.48 -43.21 -31.07
N ALA A 37 43.95 -44.04 -31.91
CA ALA A 37 43.11 -45.18 -31.55
C ALA A 37 44.02 -46.27 -30.91
N GLU A 38 43.54 -46.90 -29.85
CA GLU A 38 44.10 -48.18 -29.41
C GLU A 38 42.99 -49.07 -28.84
N GLU A 39 43.04 -50.27 -29.27
CA GLU A 39 42.05 -51.37 -29.14
C GLU A 39 41.96 -51.92 -27.73
N MET A 40 40.78 -52.54 -27.51
CA MET A 40 40.31 -53.30 -26.37
C MET A 40 41.30 -54.31 -25.75
N PRO A 41 41.08 -54.71 -24.50
CA PRO A 41 40.63 -56.08 -24.28
C PRO A 41 39.39 -56.22 -23.39
N VAL A 42 38.55 -57.17 -23.79
CA VAL A 42 37.41 -57.71 -23.12
C VAL A 42 37.87 -58.50 -21.89
N GLU A 43 37.38 -58.20 -20.74
CA GLU A 43 37.45 -59.11 -19.59
C GLU A 43 36.05 -59.32 -18.97
N SER A 44 35.64 -60.53 -19.02
CA SER A 44 34.39 -61.10 -18.50
C SER A 44 34.45 -61.17 -16.97
N GLY A 45 33.58 -60.47 -16.27
CA GLY A 45 33.38 -60.61 -14.82
C GLY A 45 31.90 -60.83 -14.53
N HIS A 46 31.58 -62.03 -14.06
CA HIS A 46 30.24 -62.42 -13.65
C HIS A 46 29.67 -61.52 -12.53
N ALA A 47 28.50 -60.99 -12.79
CA ALA A 47 27.68 -60.32 -11.81
C ALA A 47 26.71 -61.25 -11.12
N THR A 48 26.72 -61.17 -9.83
CA THR A 48 25.80 -61.82 -8.90
C THR A 48 24.38 -61.27 -9.00
N HIS A 49 23.44 -62.14 -8.97
CA HIS A 49 21.99 -61.96 -8.99
C HIS A 49 21.48 -60.91 -7.99
N ALA A 50 20.75 -59.91 -8.52
CA ALA A 50 19.71 -59.21 -7.81
C ALA A 50 18.36 -59.66 -8.36
N ALA A 51 17.47 -59.96 -7.43
CA ALA A 51 16.20 -60.66 -7.62
C ALA A 51 15.28 -60.07 -8.67
N GLY A 52 14.85 -60.90 -9.56
CA GLY A 52 13.59 -61.06 -10.25
C GLY A 52 12.66 -59.88 -10.45
N LEU A 53 12.87 -59.14 -11.54
CA LEU A 53 11.77 -58.66 -12.35
C LEU A 53 11.86 -59.46 -13.65
N ASP A 54 10.82 -60.23 -13.93
CA ASP A 54 10.70 -60.98 -15.17
C ASP A 54 10.74 -60.00 -16.35
N SER A 55 11.92 -59.87 -16.97
CA SER A 55 12.15 -58.99 -18.13
C SER A 55 11.33 -59.41 -19.36
N THR A 56 10.70 -60.56 -19.33
CA THR A 56 9.80 -61.04 -20.38
C THR A 56 8.40 -60.47 -20.31
N ASP A 57 7.93 -60.00 -19.14
CA ASP A 57 6.60 -59.41 -19.01
C ASP A 57 6.55 -57.94 -19.51
N ILE A 58 7.71 -57.29 -19.63
CA ILE A 58 7.84 -55.95 -20.19
C ILE A 58 7.81 -56.01 -21.74
N LEU A 59 8.31 -57.07 -22.35
CA LEU A 59 8.34 -57.28 -23.78
C LEU A 59 6.99 -57.65 -24.40
N LEU A 60 6.03 -58.09 -23.57
CA LEU A 60 4.68 -58.47 -24.01
C LEU A 60 3.65 -57.33 -23.91
N LYS A 61 4.02 -56.20 -23.34
CA LYS A 61 3.13 -55.02 -23.26
C LYS A 61 3.40 -54.09 -24.44
N PRO A 62 2.34 -53.52 -25.03
CA PRO A 62 2.51 -52.56 -26.12
C PRO A 62 3.42 -51.38 -25.68
N THR A 63 4.48 -51.14 -26.43
CA THR A 63 5.51 -50.15 -26.14
C THR A 63 4.99 -48.70 -26.04
N TYR A 64 3.75 -48.45 -26.48
CA TYR A 64 3.11 -47.14 -26.37
C TYR A 64 2.46 -46.84 -25.01
N GLU A 65 2.36 -47.83 -24.11
CA GLU A 65 1.80 -47.59 -22.77
C GLU A 65 2.83 -47.13 -21.72
N TYR A 66 4.13 -47.40 -21.97
CA TYR A 66 5.18 -47.14 -20.99
C TYR A 66 6.36 -46.41 -21.61
N VAL A 67 6.80 -45.37 -20.94
CA VAL A 67 8.03 -44.67 -21.27
C VAL A 67 9.11 -45.09 -20.29
N LEU A 68 10.16 -45.75 -20.80
CA LEU A 68 11.34 -46.10 -20.02
C LEU A 68 12.27 -44.86 -19.96
N SER A 69 12.32 -44.21 -18.82
CA SER A 69 13.19 -43.07 -18.60
C SER A 69 13.67 -43.03 -17.14
N VAL A 70 14.91 -42.55 -16.96
CA VAL A 70 15.49 -42.28 -15.64
C VAL A 70 15.21 -40.83 -15.26
N THR A 71 13.95 -40.50 -15.18
CA THR A 71 13.51 -39.14 -14.81
C THR A 71 13.28 -39.05 -13.31
N ARG A 72 13.64 -37.90 -12.72
CA ARG A 72 13.37 -37.62 -11.32
C ARG A 72 11.88 -37.64 -11.06
N THR A 73 11.49 -38.26 -9.95
CA THR A 73 10.08 -38.34 -9.55
C THR A 73 9.81 -37.42 -8.35
N ILE A 74 8.61 -36.92 -8.30
CA ILE A 74 8.08 -36.12 -7.20
C ILE A 74 6.72 -36.67 -6.77
N ARG A 75 6.30 -36.35 -5.56
CA ARG A 75 4.95 -36.65 -5.08
C ARG A 75 4.13 -35.38 -5.06
N PRO A 76 2.85 -35.44 -5.44
CA PRO A 76 1.93 -34.33 -5.28
C PRO A 76 1.78 -33.95 -3.81
N GLU A 77 1.82 -32.66 -3.52
CA GLU A 77 1.69 -32.15 -2.16
C GLU A 77 0.29 -31.60 -1.90
N ARG A 78 -0.33 -32.02 -0.80
CA ARG A 78 -1.54 -31.36 -0.30
C ARG A 78 -1.13 -30.11 0.43
N LYS A 79 -1.46 -28.94 -0.16
CA LYS A 79 -1.10 -27.64 0.38
C LYS A 79 -2.22 -26.64 0.12
N SER A 80 -2.48 -25.80 1.10
CA SER A 80 -3.26 -24.59 0.87
C SER A 80 -2.33 -23.53 0.27
N MET A 81 -2.33 -23.39 -1.04
CA MET A 81 -1.65 -22.30 -1.71
C MET A 81 -2.63 -21.15 -1.88
N TYR A 82 -2.24 -19.99 -1.41
CA TYR A 82 -2.99 -18.76 -1.59
C TYR A 82 -2.38 -18.03 -2.77
N ASP A 83 -3.20 -17.66 -3.71
CA ASP A 83 -2.78 -16.75 -4.76
C ASP A 83 -2.57 -15.38 -4.12
N SER A 84 -1.39 -14.84 -4.28
CA SER A 84 -1.06 -13.51 -3.72
C SER A 84 -1.18 -12.46 -4.82
N LEU A 85 -2.12 -11.55 -4.61
CA LEU A 85 -2.35 -10.44 -5.51
C LEU A 85 -1.56 -9.21 -5.05
N ALA A 86 -0.65 -8.73 -5.88
CA ALA A 86 0.01 -7.45 -5.67
C ALA A 86 -0.90 -6.31 -6.16
N VAL A 87 -1.25 -5.42 -5.25
CA VAL A 87 -2.17 -4.30 -5.49
C VAL A 87 -1.46 -3.00 -5.21
N PRO A 88 -1.42 -2.05 -6.15
CA PRO A 88 -0.86 -0.73 -5.91
C PRO A 88 -1.78 0.09 -5.00
N GLY A 89 -1.18 1.04 -4.29
CA GLY A 89 -1.90 1.94 -3.43
C GLY A 89 -1.05 3.12 -2.96
N TYR A 90 -1.64 3.93 -2.11
CA TYR A 90 -0.96 5.08 -1.51
C TYR A 90 -1.48 5.35 -0.11
N LEU A 91 -0.69 6.06 0.70
CA LEU A 91 -1.11 6.52 2.01
C LEU A 91 -1.92 7.81 1.88
N ALA A 92 -3.03 7.88 2.59
CA ALA A 92 -3.90 9.05 2.68
C ALA A 92 -4.12 9.47 4.13
N TYR A 93 -4.54 10.70 4.32
CA TYR A 93 -5.00 11.16 5.64
C TYR A 93 -6.27 10.43 6.07
N ASP A 94 -6.43 10.20 7.37
CA ASP A 94 -7.70 9.79 7.94
C ASP A 94 -8.66 10.99 7.96
N ALA A 95 -9.58 11.05 7.00
CA ALA A 95 -10.53 12.15 6.87
C ALA A 95 -11.43 12.34 8.11
N ARG A 96 -11.59 11.31 8.95
CA ARG A 96 -12.35 11.40 10.20
C ARG A 96 -11.62 12.22 11.26
N GLN A 97 -10.32 12.42 11.11
CA GLN A 97 -9.46 13.15 12.04
C GLN A 97 -9.12 14.57 11.56
N LEU A 98 -9.91 15.09 10.61
CA LEU A 98 -9.84 16.48 10.21
C LEU A 98 -10.70 17.32 11.16
N ASN A 99 -10.06 18.15 11.96
CA ASN A 99 -10.69 19.00 12.95
C ASN A 99 -10.62 20.46 12.53
N ALA A 100 -11.72 21.18 12.68
CA ALA A 100 -11.77 22.59 12.38
C ALA A 100 -11.61 23.43 13.66
N VAL A 101 -10.83 24.49 13.58
CA VAL A 101 -10.78 25.55 14.59
C VAL A 101 -11.52 26.75 14.03
N SER A 102 -12.63 27.10 14.65
CA SER A 102 -13.45 28.26 14.26
C SER A 102 -13.29 29.42 15.23
N ALA A 103 -13.50 30.63 14.74
CA ALA A 103 -13.52 31.83 15.56
C ALA A 103 -14.71 31.80 16.54
N ARG A 104 -14.44 31.96 17.82
CA ARG A 104 -15.48 32.08 18.85
C ARG A 104 -16.17 33.44 18.79
N TYR A 105 -15.43 34.45 18.47
CA TYR A 105 -15.86 35.87 18.44
C TYR A 105 -15.36 36.53 17.17
N GLY A 106 -16.13 37.52 16.73
CA GLY A 106 -15.76 38.35 15.57
C GLY A 106 -14.81 39.45 15.96
N GLY A 107 -14.00 39.88 15.01
CA GLY A 107 -13.07 40.96 15.19
C GLY A 107 -11.90 40.94 14.24
N ARG A 108 -10.93 41.83 14.47
CA ARG A 108 -9.71 41.93 13.67
C ARG A 108 -8.62 41.05 14.28
N ILE A 109 -7.92 40.28 13.42
CA ILE A 109 -6.74 39.52 13.81
C ILE A 109 -5.62 40.52 14.13
N GLU A 110 -5.15 40.57 15.37
CA GLU A 110 -4.04 41.43 15.77
C GLU A 110 -2.69 40.72 15.59
N ARG A 111 -2.64 39.44 15.94
CA ARG A 111 -1.39 38.70 15.89
C ARG A 111 -1.68 37.24 15.48
N LEU A 112 -0.81 36.71 14.59
CA LEU A 112 -0.85 35.36 14.11
C LEU A 112 0.42 34.61 14.53
N TYR A 113 0.26 33.50 15.29
CA TYR A 113 1.38 32.70 15.79
C TYR A 113 1.72 31.51 14.91
N VAL A 114 0.80 31.10 14.05
CA VAL A 114 1.00 30.06 13.03
C VAL A 114 1.24 30.72 11.68
N ARG A 115 2.33 30.34 11.01
CA ARG A 115 2.87 31.11 9.89
C ARG A 115 2.94 30.39 8.56
N TYR A 116 2.88 29.05 8.57
CA TYR A 116 3.05 28.22 7.37
C TYR A 116 2.17 26.97 7.41
N PRO A 117 1.76 26.48 6.25
CA PRO A 117 1.04 25.20 6.13
C PRO A 117 1.88 24.04 6.67
N TYR A 118 1.20 23.01 7.17
CA TYR A 118 1.80 21.82 7.79
C TYR A 118 2.63 22.07 9.05
N GLN A 119 2.51 23.27 9.64
CA GLN A 119 3.09 23.54 10.97
C GLN A 119 2.44 22.61 12.00
N PRO A 120 3.25 21.90 12.84
CA PRO A 120 2.69 21.10 13.92
C PRO A 120 2.10 22.01 15.00
N VAL A 121 0.88 21.71 15.41
CA VAL A 121 0.13 22.40 16.45
C VAL A 121 -0.19 21.45 17.56
N GLN A 122 0.06 21.87 18.81
CA GLN A 122 -0.30 21.12 20.01
C GLN A 122 -1.67 21.54 20.53
N LYS A 123 -2.35 20.63 21.23
CA LYS A 123 -3.57 20.95 21.95
C LYS A 123 -3.27 22.02 23.01
N GLY A 124 -4.07 23.11 23.04
CA GLY A 124 -3.87 24.24 23.93
C GLY A 124 -2.85 25.29 23.43
N GLN A 125 -2.24 25.09 22.27
CA GLN A 125 -1.36 26.08 21.67
C GLN A 125 -2.14 27.30 21.21
N ARG A 126 -1.61 28.49 21.48
CA ARG A 126 -2.15 29.79 21.00
C ARG A 126 -1.92 29.91 19.49
N LEU A 127 -2.98 30.16 18.74
CA LEU A 127 -2.93 30.23 17.27
C LEU A 127 -2.93 31.68 16.77
N LEU A 128 -3.82 32.49 17.32
CA LEU A 128 -3.93 33.92 16.97
C LEU A 128 -4.60 34.69 18.08
N ASP A 129 -4.55 36.01 17.99
CA ASP A 129 -5.22 36.97 18.84
C ASP A 129 -6.21 37.76 18.05
N ILE A 130 -7.41 37.97 18.59
CA ILE A 130 -8.46 38.77 17.99
C ILE A 130 -8.77 39.97 18.88
N TYR A 131 -8.84 41.16 18.29
CA TYR A 131 -9.43 42.34 18.88
C TYR A 131 -10.90 42.46 18.43
N SER A 132 -11.79 42.46 19.38
CA SER A 132 -13.23 42.61 19.14
C SER A 132 -13.74 43.89 19.78
N PRO A 133 -14.14 44.91 18.98
CA PRO A 133 -14.73 46.12 19.52
C PRO A 133 -16.00 45.89 20.33
N GLU A 134 -16.85 44.97 19.90
CA GLU A 134 -18.07 44.62 20.57
C GLU A 134 -17.82 44.06 21.97
N ILE A 135 -16.87 43.14 22.09
CA ILE A 135 -16.51 42.56 23.39
C ILE A 135 -15.83 43.62 24.28
N ALA A 136 -14.99 44.48 23.69
CA ALA A 136 -14.36 45.57 24.43
C ALA A 136 -15.41 46.51 25.07
N THR A 137 -16.44 46.90 24.30
CA THR A 137 -17.55 47.72 24.79
C THR A 137 -18.33 46.97 25.90
N ALA A 138 -18.70 45.73 25.67
CA ALA A 138 -19.42 44.94 26.67
C ALA A 138 -18.63 44.75 27.99
N GLN A 139 -17.29 44.67 27.92
CA GLN A 139 -16.42 44.63 29.11
C GLN A 139 -16.43 46.01 29.82
N GLN A 140 -16.42 47.11 29.07
CA GLN A 140 -16.49 48.44 29.65
C GLN A 140 -17.82 48.66 30.35
N ASP A 141 -18.94 48.19 29.78
CA ASP A 141 -20.26 48.23 30.40
C ASP A 141 -20.25 47.51 31.75
N LEU A 142 -19.68 46.29 31.81
CA LEU A 142 -19.55 45.54 33.05
C LEU A 142 -18.73 46.25 34.10
N ILE A 143 -17.57 46.82 33.71
CA ILE A 143 -16.67 47.58 34.61
C ILE A 143 -17.40 48.82 35.13
N PHE A 144 -18.07 49.54 34.25
CA PHE A 144 -18.85 50.75 34.63
C PHE A 144 -19.94 50.43 35.65
N LEU A 145 -20.69 49.36 35.47
CA LEU A 145 -21.73 48.93 36.42
C LEU A 145 -21.12 48.57 37.79
N GLN A 146 -19.96 47.91 37.79
CA GLN A 146 -19.27 47.56 39.03
C GLN A 146 -18.70 48.78 39.82
N GLU A 147 -18.38 49.86 39.10
CA GLU A 147 -17.81 51.08 39.69
C GLU A 147 -18.86 52.05 40.14
N ASN A 148 -19.98 52.18 39.39
CA ASN A 148 -20.96 53.23 39.63
C ASN A 148 -22.29 52.71 40.22
N ASP A 149 -22.62 51.41 40.04
CA ASP A 149 -23.89 50.81 40.50
C ASP A 149 -23.66 49.37 41.03
N ALA A 150 -22.70 49.23 41.93
CA ALA A 150 -22.34 47.93 42.48
C ALA A 150 -23.47 47.24 43.26
N GLY A 151 -24.48 47.97 43.68
CA GLY A 151 -25.67 47.43 44.38
C GLY A 151 -26.64 46.72 43.42
N ASN A 152 -26.58 46.99 42.15
CA ASN A 152 -27.54 46.44 41.17
C ASN A 152 -27.02 45.10 40.62
N THR A 153 -27.19 44.06 41.43
CA THR A 153 -26.69 42.70 41.10
C THR A 153 -27.32 42.15 39.82
N THR A 154 -28.56 42.56 39.53
CA THR A 154 -29.30 42.09 38.34
C THR A 154 -28.67 42.63 37.05
N LEU A 155 -28.30 43.90 36.99
CA LEU A 155 -27.66 44.48 35.81
C LEU A 155 -26.24 43.91 35.61
N ILE A 156 -25.51 43.71 36.69
CA ILE A 156 -24.17 43.10 36.65
C ILE A 156 -24.27 41.65 36.12
N GLU A 157 -25.26 40.88 36.55
CA GLU A 157 -25.45 39.53 36.06
C GLU A 157 -25.84 39.49 34.58
N HIS A 158 -26.70 40.39 34.13
CA HIS A 158 -26.99 40.54 32.70
C HIS A 158 -25.76 40.89 31.88
N ALA A 159 -24.90 41.78 32.35
CA ALA A 159 -23.65 42.13 31.69
C ALA A 159 -22.68 40.93 31.62
N ARG A 160 -22.59 40.12 32.69
CA ARG A 160 -21.83 38.84 32.67
C ARG A 160 -22.38 37.89 31.64
N GLN A 161 -23.69 37.69 31.63
CA GLN A 161 -24.36 36.82 30.69
C GLN A 161 -24.13 37.24 29.24
N ARG A 162 -24.19 38.56 28.96
CA ARG A 162 -23.87 39.12 27.64
C ARG A 162 -22.45 38.79 27.20
N LEU A 163 -21.44 38.94 28.09
CA LEU A 163 -20.05 38.57 27.79
C LEU A 163 -19.88 37.08 27.56
N SER A 164 -20.61 36.26 28.30
CA SER A 164 -20.62 34.78 28.10
C SER A 164 -21.22 34.41 26.74
N LEU A 165 -22.31 35.05 26.32
CA LEU A 165 -22.92 34.88 25.02
C LEU A 165 -22.02 35.34 23.85
N LEU A 166 -21.22 36.38 24.10
CA LEU A 166 -20.18 36.82 23.16
C LEU A 166 -18.95 35.92 23.09
N GLY A 167 -18.92 34.84 23.90
CA GLY A 167 -17.91 33.77 23.84
C GLY A 167 -16.77 33.89 24.86
N LEU A 168 -16.81 34.82 25.80
CA LEU A 168 -15.81 34.86 26.87
C LEU A 168 -15.99 33.72 27.85
N THR A 169 -14.89 33.18 28.31
CA THR A 169 -14.90 32.15 29.38
C THR A 169 -15.13 32.80 30.74
N ALA A 170 -15.72 32.04 31.68
CA ALA A 170 -15.92 32.52 33.06
C ALA A 170 -14.62 33.05 33.72
N GLY A 171 -13.47 32.41 33.41
CA GLY A 171 -12.17 32.87 33.88
C GLY A 171 -11.74 34.21 33.32
N GLN A 172 -12.07 34.49 32.03
CA GLN A 172 -11.80 35.79 31.40
C GLN A 172 -12.69 36.87 31.97
N ILE A 173 -13.98 36.58 32.17
CA ILE A 173 -14.94 37.52 32.81
C ILE A 173 -14.46 37.88 34.22
N LYS A 174 -14.13 36.85 35.03
CA LYS A 174 -13.60 37.09 36.39
C LYS A 174 -12.31 37.91 36.38
N LYS A 175 -11.44 37.72 35.41
CA LYS A 175 -10.23 38.50 35.24
C LYS A 175 -10.54 39.99 34.97
N VAL A 176 -11.51 40.26 34.12
CA VAL A 176 -11.98 41.64 33.83
C VAL A 176 -12.56 42.29 35.10
N GLU A 177 -13.39 41.58 35.85
CA GLU A 177 -13.99 42.04 37.10
C GLU A 177 -12.93 42.37 38.16
N THR A 178 -11.91 41.48 38.29
CA THR A 178 -10.86 41.69 39.32
C THR A 178 -9.88 42.78 38.92
N SER A 179 -9.49 42.84 37.64
CA SER A 179 -8.49 43.80 37.17
C SER A 179 -9.08 45.18 36.85
N ARG A 180 -10.40 45.27 36.67
CA ARG A 180 -11.15 46.46 36.18
C ARG A 180 -10.53 47.06 34.91
N LYS A 181 -9.96 46.19 34.09
CA LYS A 181 -9.39 46.58 32.80
C LYS A 181 -9.92 45.62 31.71
N PRO A 182 -10.33 46.14 30.56
CA PRO A 182 -10.79 45.34 29.48
C PRO A 182 -9.63 44.50 28.88
N ILE A 183 -9.91 43.26 28.53
CA ILE A 183 -9.01 42.39 27.77
C ILE A 183 -9.22 42.73 26.29
N LEU A 184 -8.32 43.47 25.70
CA LEU A 184 -8.43 43.91 24.30
C LEU A 184 -8.04 42.79 23.33
N SER A 185 -7.01 42.03 23.67
CA SER A 185 -6.50 40.96 22.82
C SER A 185 -6.96 39.62 23.35
N LEU A 186 -7.84 38.95 22.59
CA LEU A 186 -8.50 37.73 22.96
C LEU A 186 -7.79 36.55 22.27
N PRO A 187 -7.12 35.67 23.01
CA PRO A 187 -6.38 34.56 22.43
C PRO A 187 -7.31 33.44 21.97
N VAL A 188 -7.04 32.91 20.78
CA VAL A 188 -7.66 31.68 20.26
C VAL A 188 -6.65 30.54 20.38
N PHE A 189 -7.07 29.48 21.08
CA PHE A 189 -6.25 28.30 21.31
C PHE A 189 -6.76 27.11 20.49
N SER A 190 -5.82 26.24 20.11
CA SER A 190 -6.18 24.97 19.48
C SER A 190 -6.82 24.00 20.46
N THR A 191 -7.95 23.44 20.11
CA THR A 191 -8.60 22.36 20.86
C THR A 191 -8.04 20.98 20.51
N TYR A 192 -7.31 20.88 19.40
CA TYR A 192 -6.78 19.64 18.87
C TYR A 192 -5.28 19.74 18.61
N ALA A 193 -4.61 18.58 18.57
CA ALA A 193 -3.24 18.47 18.09
C ALA A 193 -3.24 17.93 16.66
N GLY A 194 -2.31 18.40 15.82
CA GLY A 194 -2.21 17.94 14.43
C GLY A 194 -1.36 18.86 13.57
N LEU A 195 -1.32 18.57 12.28
CA LEU A 195 -0.73 19.44 11.29
C LEU A 195 -1.76 20.46 10.80
N LEU A 196 -1.34 21.70 10.69
CA LEU A 196 -2.15 22.77 10.16
C LEU A 196 -2.34 22.58 8.66
N VAL A 197 -3.57 22.32 8.24
CA VAL A 197 -3.96 22.25 6.84
C VAL A 197 -4.79 23.48 6.52
N GLU A 198 -4.37 24.23 5.53
CA GLU A 198 -5.14 25.38 5.09
C GLU A 198 -6.40 24.92 4.34
N ASN A 199 -7.54 25.45 4.69
CA ASN A 199 -8.67 25.39 3.79
C ASN A 199 -8.47 26.51 2.75
N ALA A 200 -8.07 26.14 1.55
CA ALA A 200 -8.32 27.00 0.41
C ALA A 200 -9.80 27.39 0.49
N GLY A 201 -10.05 28.69 0.71
CA GLY A 201 -11.35 29.23 1.04
C GLY A 201 -12.47 28.57 0.24
N SER A 202 -13.31 27.82 0.93
CA SER A 202 -14.68 27.66 0.48
C SER A 202 -15.36 28.99 0.75
N ASP A 203 -15.36 29.86 -0.23
CA ASP A 203 -16.33 30.94 -0.29
C ASP A 203 -17.71 30.32 -0.04
N PRO A 204 -18.46 30.83 0.97
CA PRO A 204 -19.84 30.38 1.18
C PRO A 204 -20.79 30.85 0.07
N ALA A 205 -20.31 31.58 -0.89
CA ALA A 205 -21.05 31.96 -2.08
C ALA A 205 -20.63 31.06 -3.24
N GLY A 206 -21.36 29.96 -3.45
CA GLY A 206 -21.29 29.17 -4.67
C GLY A 206 -21.50 30.06 -5.89
N THR A 207 -20.43 30.58 -6.44
CA THR A 207 -20.44 31.04 -7.82
C THR A 207 -20.41 29.75 -8.65
N VAL A 208 -21.58 29.27 -8.98
CA VAL A 208 -21.78 28.33 -10.09
C VAL A 208 -21.10 29.02 -11.28
N PRO A 209 -20.12 28.43 -11.97
CA PRO A 209 -19.67 28.99 -13.23
C PRO A 209 -20.92 29.02 -14.12
N GLY A 210 -21.42 30.24 -14.38
CA GLY A 210 -22.52 30.44 -15.30
C GLY A 210 -22.12 29.81 -16.63
N VAL A 211 -22.98 28.94 -17.14
CA VAL A 211 -22.95 28.47 -18.51
C VAL A 211 -23.24 29.71 -19.37
N GLY A 212 -22.20 30.50 -19.58
CA GLY A 212 -22.24 31.53 -20.62
C GLY A 212 -22.25 30.82 -21.96
N MET A 213 -23.35 30.97 -22.70
CA MET A 213 -23.36 30.73 -24.13
C MET A 213 -22.18 31.51 -24.74
N GLN A 214 -21.15 30.81 -25.13
CA GLN A 214 -20.06 31.38 -25.91
C GLN A 214 -20.39 31.19 -27.38
N ASP A 215 -20.61 32.34 -27.99
CA ASP A 215 -20.65 32.55 -29.41
C ASP A 215 -19.34 32.07 -30.08
N ASP A 216 -19.44 31.36 -31.15
CA ASP A 216 -18.34 30.84 -31.98
C ASP A 216 -17.49 32.00 -32.53
N GLN A 217 -16.32 32.25 -31.93
CA GLN A 217 -15.26 32.95 -32.63
C GLN A 217 -13.92 32.30 -32.37
N ALA A 218 -13.40 31.66 -33.39
CA ALA A 218 -12.08 31.07 -33.46
C ALA A 218 -10.98 32.13 -33.25
N GLY A 219 -10.35 32.09 -32.07
CA GLY A 219 -9.14 32.82 -31.77
C GLY A 219 -8.30 32.03 -30.78
N GLN A 220 -7.15 31.54 -31.24
CA GLN A 220 -6.16 30.86 -30.42
C GLN A 220 -5.76 31.73 -29.24
N SER A 221 -6.31 31.45 -28.06
CA SER A 221 -5.78 32.01 -26.82
C SER A 221 -4.48 31.29 -26.48
N PRO A 222 -3.38 32.00 -26.20
CA PRO A 222 -2.14 31.37 -25.76
C PRO A 222 -2.40 30.62 -24.46
N VAL A 223 -2.05 29.33 -24.42
CA VAL A 223 -2.00 28.51 -23.21
C VAL A 223 -1.13 29.27 -22.19
N PRO A 224 -1.67 29.68 -21.05
CA PRO A 224 -0.83 30.32 -20.03
C PRO A 224 0.28 29.34 -19.63
N PRO A 225 1.53 29.79 -19.47
CA PRO A 225 2.61 28.95 -19.00
C PRO A 225 2.22 28.35 -17.64
N PRO A 226 2.66 27.13 -17.32
CA PRO A 226 2.38 26.54 -16.01
C PRO A 226 2.88 27.53 -14.96
N SER A 227 1.95 28.10 -14.20
CA SER A 227 2.24 29.04 -13.15
C SER A 227 3.25 28.40 -12.21
N ALA A 228 4.40 29.07 -12.07
CA ALA A 228 5.42 28.73 -11.11
C ALA A 228 4.73 28.38 -9.79
N THR A 229 5.16 27.29 -9.19
CA THR A 229 4.78 26.76 -7.89
C THR A 229 4.42 27.91 -6.93
N SER A 230 3.13 28.26 -6.84
CA SER A 230 2.68 29.21 -5.85
C SER A 230 2.95 28.54 -4.51
N VAL A 231 3.93 29.02 -3.79
CA VAL A 231 4.06 28.72 -2.36
C VAL A 231 2.68 29.03 -1.79
N ALA A 232 1.98 28.04 -1.28
CA ALA A 232 0.66 28.21 -0.71
C ALA A 232 0.78 29.27 0.40
N GLU A 233 0.44 30.51 0.05
CA GLU A 233 0.41 31.60 1.03
C GLU A 233 -0.77 31.35 1.97
N PHE A 234 -0.55 31.62 3.24
CA PHE A 234 -1.59 31.53 4.26
C PHE A 234 -2.71 32.52 3.94
N SER A 235 -3.96 32.04 3.86
CA SER A 235 -5.11 32.91 3.55
C SER A 235 -5.43 33.88 4.69
N LEU A 236 -5.15 33.52 5.94
CA LEU A 236 -5.32 34.37 7.10
C LEU A 236 -4.08 35.21 7.34
N LYS A 237 -4.27 36.52 7.41
CA LYS A 237 -3.20 37.51 7.65
C LYS A 237 -3.58 38.42 8.84
N GLU A 238 -2.56 38.94 9.51
CA GLU A 238 -2.75 39.98 10.53
C GLU A 238 -3.45 41.20 9.91
N GLY A 239 -4.37 41.78 10.64
CA GLY A 239 -5.21 42.89 10.17
C GLY A 239 -6.53 42.48 9.50
N MET A 240 -6.72 41.23 9.13
CA MET A 240 -7.99 40.72 8.57
C MET A 240 -9.09 40.65 9.62
N TYR A 241 -10.35 40.84 9.16
CA TYR A 241 -11.53 40.65 10.00
C TYR A 241 -12.07 39.24 9.84
N VAL A 242 -12.49 38.65 10.97
CA VAL A 242 -13.11 37.33 11.05
C VAL A 242 -14.47 37.45 11.72
N GLN A 243 -15.40 36.58 11.32
CA GLN A 243 -16.74 36.50 11.88
C GLN A 243 -16.86 35.37 12.91
N PRO A 244 -17.80 35.46 13.88
CA PRO A 244 -18.10 34.34 14.77
C PRO A 244 -18.51 33.11 13.97
N GLY A 245 -17.98 31.94 14.33
CA GLY A 245 -18.24 30.67 13.63
C GLY A 245 -17.40 30.45 12.35
N GLN A 246 -16.72 31.49 11.84
CA GLN A 246 -15.86 31.33 10.68
C GLN A 246 -14.76 30.33 10.95
N ARG A 247 -14.55 29.37 10.03
CA ARG A 247 -13.44 28.42 10.11
C ARG A 247 -12.14 29.14 9.86
N LEU A 248 -11.25 29.11 10.85
CA LEU A 248 -9.93 29.74 10.79
C LEU A 248 -8.89 28.77 10.23
N PHE A 249 -8.86 27.58 10.81
CA PHE A 249 -7.87 26.55 10.49
C PHE A 249 -8.51 25.18 10.44
N SER A 250 -7.88 24.29 9.69
CA SER A 250 -8.11 22.84 9.79
C SER A 250 -6.85 22.18 10.32
N LEU A 251 -7.03 21.25 11.24
CA LEU A 251 -5.96 20.47 11.86
C LEU A 251 -6.16 19.01 11.50
N GLN A 252 -5.19 18.43 10.82
CA GLN A 252 -5.17 17.03 10.45
C GLN A 252 -4.28 16.24 11.41
N SER A 253 -4.87 15.29 12.11
CA SER A 253 -4.08 14.35 12.91
C SER A 253 -3.38 13.34 12.03
N LEU A 254 -2.13 13.02 12.35
CA LEU A 254 -1.36 11.95 11.72
C LEU A 254 -1.27 10.67 12.57
N ALA A 255 -1.99 10.60 13.69
CA ALA A 255 -1.95 9.44 14.57
C ALA A 255 -2.43 8.15 13.88
N THR A 256 -3.29 8.29 12.88
CA THR A 256 -3.76 7.20 12.02
C THR A 256 -3.71 7.67 10.58
N VAL A 257 -3.24 6.82 9.68
CA VAL A 257 -3.27 7.03 8.23
C VAL A 257 -4.04 5.90 7.55
N TRP A 258 -4.58 6.16 6.39
CA TRP A 258 -5.23 5.16 5.56
C TRP A 258 -4.29 4.70 4.45
N ALA A 259 -4.13 3.40 4.30
CA ALA A 259 -3.63 2.85 3.06
C ALA A 259 -4.81 2.63 2.12
N ILE A 260 -4.85 3.35 1.02
CA ILE A 260 -5.84 3.24 -0.05
C ILE A 260 -5.27 2.26 -1.08
N LEU A 261 -5.95 1.14 -1.28
CA LEU A 261 -5.59 0.09 -2.23
C LEU A 261 -6.51 0.16 -3.43
N GLU A 262 -5.95 0.10 -4.65
CA GLU A 262 -6.72 0.22 -5.89
C GLU A 262 -6.81 -1.12 -6.61
N PHE A 263 -7.98 -1.74 -6.54
CA PHE A 263 -8.27 -3.04 -7.15
C PHE A 263 -8.86 -2.87 -8.55
N SER A 264 -8.28 -3.58 -9.51
CA SER A 264 -8.88 -3.66 -10.85
C SER A 264 -10.22 -4.44 -10.81
N PRO A 265 -11.16 -4.19 -11.72
CA PRO A 265 -12.46 -4.87 -11.76
C PRO A 265 -12.38 -6.40 -11.78
N ALA A 266 -11.32 -6.96 -12.39
CA ALA A 266 -11.10 -8.40 -12.45
C ALA A 266 -10.89 -9.03 -11.06
N ASN A 267 -10.29 -8.28 -10.13
CA ASN A 267 -9.88 -8.78 -8.82
C ASN A 267 -10.90 -8.49 -7.70
N VAL A 268 -11.96 -7.74 -8.01
CA VAL A 268 -12.97 -7.31 -7.02
C VAL A 268 -13.73 -8.48 -6.41
N ARG A 269 -13.96 -9.56 -7.17
CA ARG A 269 -14.75 -10.72 -6.70
C ARG A 269 -14.11 -11.46 -5.53
N SER A 270 -12.78 -11.42 -5.41
CA SER A 270 -12.04 -12.08 -4.33
C SER A 270 -11.82 -11.19 -3.11
N LEU A 271 -12.30 -9.93 -3.14
CA LEU A 271 -12.07 -8.95 -2.11
C LEU A 271 -13.11 -9.05 -1.00
N LYS A 272 -12.66 -9.21 0.25
CA LYS A 272 -13.53 -9.27 1.44
C LYS A 272 -13.01 -8.34 2.53
N VAL A 273 -13.94 -7.73 3.27
CA VAL A 273 -13.58 -6.98 4.50
C VAL A 273 -13.03 -7.97 5.54
N GLY A 274 -11.99 -7.57 6.25
CA GLY A 274 -11.28 -8.42 7.22
C GLY A 274 -10.13 -9.23 6.63
N GLN A 275 -9.96 -9.24 5.30
CA GLN A 275 -8.88 -9.96 4.62
C GLN A 275 -7.52 -9.41 5.03
N ALA A 276 -6.58 -10.30 5.34
CA ALA A 276 -5.21 -9.94 5.71
C ALA A 276 -4.44 -9.39 4.52
N VAL A 277 -3.67 -8.35 4.76
CA VAL A 277 -2.81 -7.71 3.76
C VAL A 277 -1.44 -7.40 4.35
N GLU A 278 -0.41 -7.59 3.55
CA GLU A 278 0.94 -7.13 3.83
C GLU A 278 1.21 -5.89 2.97
N LEU A 279 1.56 -4.78 3.61
CA LEU A 279 1.77 -3.48 2.97
C LEU A 279 3.26 -3.17 2.93
N ARG A 280 3.80 -2.98 1.75
CA ARG A 280 5.17 -2.53 1.51
C ARG A 280 5.15 -1.09 1.07
N ILE A 281 5.60 -0.20 1.95
CA ILE A 281 5.59 1.25 1.73
C ILE A 281 7.00 1.64 1.32
N GLU A 282 7.15 2.36 0.20
CA GLU A 282 8.46 2.71 -0.38
C GLU A 282 9.37 3.47 0.60
N SER A 283 8.79 4.27 1.48
CA SER A 283 9.53 5.07 2.45
C SER A 283 9.95 4.32 3.72
N VAL A 284 9.55 3.04 3.89
CA VAL A 284 9.82 2.25 5.10
C VAL A 284 10.27 0.85 4.70
N ALA A 285 11.42 0.42 5.23
CA ALA A 285 11.98 -0.88 4.88
C ALA A 285 11.18 -2.09 5.40
N GLU A 286 10.49 -1.93 6.53
CA GLU A 286 9.73 -3.01 7.17
C GLU A 286 8.31 -3.10 6.60
N PRO A 287 7.81 -4.29 6.26
CA PRO A 287 6.43 -4.45 5.81
C PRO A 287 5.45 -4.30 6.98
N PHE A 288 4.34 -3.65 6.73
CA PHE A 288 3.24 -3.54 7.70
C PHE A 288 2.20 -4.62 7.43
N ARG A 289 1.71 -5.25 8.49
CA ARG A 289 0.59 -6.17 8.42
C ARG A 289 -0.68 -5.47 8.84
N GLY A 290 -1.71 -5.61 8.03
CA GLY A 290 -3.01 -5.02 8.29
C GLY A 290 -4.13 -5.91 7.81
N LYS A 291 -5.34 -5.41 7.87
CA LYS A 291 -6.53 -6.03 7.30
C LYS A 291 -7.35 -4.98 6.56
N ILE A 292 -8.09 -5.41 5.55
CA ILE A 292 -9.03 -4.56 4.83
C ILE A 292 -10.14 -4.18 5.79
N ASN A 293 -10.23 -2.91 6.14
CA ASN A 293 -11.23 -2.41 7.08
C ASN A 293 -12.52 -1.96 6.38
N TYR A 294 -12.40 -1.45 5.15
CA TYR A 294 -13.51 -0.92 4.40
C TYR A 294 -13.28 -1.04 2.90
N ILE A 295 -14.33 -1.33 2.17
CA ILE A 295 -14.35 -1.35 0.71
C ILE A 295 -15.30 -0.26 0.26
N GLU A 296 -14.84 0.68 -0.57
CA GLU A 296 -15.67 1.77 -1.06
C GLU A 296 -16.74 1.21 -2.01
N PRO A 297 -18.03 1.60 -1.83
CA PRO A 297 -19.10 1.08 -2.67
C PRO A 297 -19.13 1.72 -4.07
N LEU A 298 -18.33 2.77 -4.28
CA LEU A 298 -18.25 3.53 -5.51
C LEU A 298 -16.87 3.44 -6.12
N TYR A 299 -16.79 3.40 -7.43
CA TYR A 299 -15.53 3.53 -8.14
C TYR A 299 -14.98 4.96 -8.02
N GLY A 300 -13.68 5.10 -7.94
CA GLY A 300 -13.05 6.41 -7.83
C GLY A 300 -13.36 7.30 -9.05
N ALA A 301 -13.52 8.60 -8.83
CA ALA A 301 -13.74 9.55 -9.92
C ALA A 301 -12.58 9.48 -10.94
N GLY A 302 -12.90 9.20 -12.20
CA GLY A 302 -11.92 9.05 -13.29
C GLY A 302 -11.16 7.71 -13.31
N SER A 303 -11.42 6.81 -12.37
CA SER A 303 -10.79 5.49 -12.28
C SER A 303 -11.86 4.40 -12.27
N LYS A 304 -11.62 3.31 -13.02
CA LYS A 304 -12.48 2.12 -12.96
C LYS A 304 -12.11 1.18 -11.81
N ASN A 305 -11.15 1.57 -10.97
CA ASN A 305 -10.66 0.77 -9.86
C ASN A 305 -11.54 0.92 -8.62
N LEU A 306 -11.77 -0.19 -7.94
CA LEU A 306 -12.42 -0.20 -6.63
C LEU A 306 -11.38 0.11 -5.56
N ARG A 307 -11.73 0.94 -4.58
CA ARG A 307 -10.84 1.31 -3.49
C ARG A 307 -11.17 0.55 -2.22
N ALA A 308 -10.14 0.00 -1.58
CA ALA A 308 -10.22 -0.55 -0.25
C ALA A 308 -9.31 0.22 0.70
N ARG A 309 -9.72 0.33 1.97
CA ARG A 309 -8.99 1.06 3.01
C ARG A 309 -8.47 0.12 4.07
N VAL A 310 -7.22 0.31 4.43
CA VAL A 310 -6.56 -0.31 5.58
C VAL A 310 -6.18 0.80 6.56
N TYR A 311 -6.58 0.69 7.82
CA TYR A 311 -6.27 1.67 8.83
C TYR A 311 -4.96 1.31 9.51
N LEU A 312 -3.99 2.23 9.46
CA LEU A 312 -2.66 2.03 10.03
C LEU A 312 -2.40 3.02 11.16
N PRO A 313 -2.08 2.54 12.38
CA PRO A 313 -1.61 3.41 13.43
C PRO A 313 -0.23 3.98 13.06
N ASN A 314 -0.02 5.25 13.37
CA ASN A 314 1.21 5.97 13.03
C ASN A 314 1.73 6.77 14.25
N PRO A 315 2.07 6.10 15.36
CA PRO A 315 2.49 6.77 16.59
C PRO A 315 3.78 7.57 16.41
N ASP A 316 4.70 7.08 15.57
CA ASP A 316 6.02 7.69 15.36
C ASP A 316 6.02 8.71 14.21
N GLY A 317 4.91 8.93 13.52
CA GLY A 317 4.83 9.85 12.38
C GLY A 317 5.64 9.42 11.15
N ARG A 318 6.11 8.16 11.09
CA ARG A 318 6.91 7.64 9.96
C ARG A 318 6.11 7.44 8.68
N LEU A 319 4.82 7.16 8.82
CA LEU A 319 3.91 6.99 7.69
C LEU A 319 3.44 8.37 7.21
N ARG A 320 3.91 8.76 6.04
CA ARG A 320 3.60 10.06 5.44
C ARG A 320 2.52 9.90 4.38
N PRO A 321 1.37 10.59 4.50
CA PRO A 321 0.37 10.65 3.43
C PRO A 321 0.99 11.10 2.11
N GLY A 322 0.54 10.51 1.01
CA GLY A 322 1.12 10.69 -0.32
C GLY A 322 2.19 9.66 -0.69
N ALA A 323 2.75 8.90 0.27
CA ALA A 323 3.69 7.83 -0.05
C ALA A 323 3.01 6.68 -0.80
N LEU A 324 3.70 6.15 -1.80
CA LEU A 324 3.25 4.99 -2.56
C LEU A 324 3.51 3.71 -1.78
N LEU A 325 2.68 2.71 -2.03
CA LEU A 325 2.79 1.39 -1.43
C LEU A 325 2.33 0.30 -2.39
N THR A 326 2.80 -0.91 -2.12
CA THR A 326 2.27 -2.13 -2.74
C THR A 326 1.71 -3.02 -1.64
N ALA A 327 0.46 -3.42 -1.79
CA ALA A 327 -0.20 -4.37 -0.90
C ALA A 327 -0.15 -5.77 -1.49
N ILE A 328 0.26 -6.75 -0.70
CA ILE A 328 0.17 -8.16 -1.04
C ILE A 328 -1.07 -8.71 -0.33
N VAL A 329 -2.11 -8.98 -1.11
CA VAL A 329 -3.40 -9.48 -0.62
C VAL A 329 -3.48 -10.97 -0.90
N GLN A 330 -3.77 -11.77 0.11
CA GLN A 330 -4.00 -13.19 -0.07
C GLN A 330 -5.38 -13.40 -0.71
N ALA A 331 -5.40 -13.78 -1.99
CA ALA A 331 -6.64 -14.06 -2.70
C ALA A 331 -7.06 -15.52 -2.44
N GLY A 332 -8.34 -15.73 -2.10
CA GLY A 332 -8.94 -17.05 -2.17
C GLY A 332 -8.90 -17.92 -0.92
N SER A 333 -8.64 -17.41 0.28
CA SER A 333 -8.91 -18.18 1.51
C SER A 333 -10.41 -18.27 1.77
N GLU A 334 -11.08 -19.27 1.23
CA GLU A 334 -12.30 -19.76 1.86
C GLU A 334 -11.89 -20.64 3.05
N PRO A 335 -12.26 -20.29 4.30
CA PRO A 335 -12.05 -21.18 5.44
C PRO A 335 -12.87 -22.44 5.18
N GLY A 336 -12.19 -23.57 5.01
CA GLY A 336 -12.84 -24.86 4.79
C GLY A 336 -12.64 -25.48 3.40
N ARG A 337 -11.90 -24.84 2.48
CA ARG A 337 -11.44 -25.55 1.28
C ARG A 337 -10.31 -26.47 1.72
N ASP A 338 -10.55 -27.77 1.65
CA ASP A 338 -9.55 -28.81 1.91
C ASP A 338 -8.29 -28.52 1.11
N ALA A 339 -7.13 -28.82 1.71
CA ALA A 339 -5.85 -28.60 1.05
C ALA A 339 -5.87 -29.28 -0.33
N ALA A 340 -5.85 -28.49 -1.38
CA ALA A 340 -5.83 -28.97 -2.76
C ALA A 340 -4.50 -29.69 -3.04
N LEU A 341 -4.53 -30.59 -4.01
CA LEU A 341 -3.35 -31.30 -4.45
C LEU A 341 -2.60 -30.44 -5.47
N TRP A 342 -1.32 -30.21 -5.23
CA TRP A 342 -0.48 -29.36 -6.08
C TRP A 342 0.70 -30.13 -6.66
N ILE A 343 1.01 -29.85 -7.92
CA ILE A 343 2.17 -30.36 -8.63
C ILE A 343 2.94 -29.21 -9.28
N PRO A 344 4.25 -29.32 -9.52
CA PRO A 344 4.96 -28.36 -10.36
C PRO A 344 4.35 -28.33 -11.77
N ALA A 345 4.23 -27.14 -12.34
CA ALA A 345 3.71 -26.95 -13.68
C ALA A 345 4.56 -27.68 -14.76
N SER A 346 5.86 -27.91 -14.48
CA SER A 346 6.76 -28.72 -15.33
C SER A 346 6.38 -30.19 -15.41
N ALA A 347 5.71 -30.74 -14.38
CA ALA A 347 5.27 -32.10 -14.35
C ALA A 347 4.03 -32.38 -15.23
N ALA A 348 3.26 -31.33 -15.51
CA ALA A 348 2.07 -31.39 -16.33
C ALA A 348 2.39 -31.01 -17.79
N LEU A 349 1.88 -31.82 -18.71
CA LEU A 349 1.95 -31.58 -20.14
C LEU A 349 0.58 -31.12 -20.65
N ASP A 350 0.51 -29.91 -21.14
CA ASP A 350 -0.70 -29.34 -21.72
C ASP A 350 -0.76 -29.68 -23.23
N LEU A 351 -1.77 -30.42 -23.62
CA LEU A 351 -2.02 -30.84 -25.02
C LEU A 351 -3.16 -30.02 -25.67
N GLY A 352 -3.52 -28.89 -25.08
CA GLY A 352 -4.58 -27.99 -25.55
C GLY A 352 -5.94 -28.32 -24.93
N GLU A 353 -6.54 -29.46 -25.26
CA GLU A 353 -7.82 -29.89 -24.69
C GLU A 353 -7.67 -30.73 -23.41
N THR A 354 -6.51 -31.31 -23.20
CA THR A 354 -6.26 -32.25 -22.09
C THR A 354 -4.89 -31.99 -21.48
N THR A 355 -4.82 -32.06 -20.14
CA THR A 355 -3.57 -32.03 -19.41
C THR A 355 -3.22 -33.43 -18.93
N VAL A 356 -1.97 -33.83 -19.16
CA VAL A 356 -1.48 -35.18 -18.89
C VAL A 356 -0.28 -35.12 -17.93
N VAL A 357 -0.18 -36.07 -17.03
CA VAL A 357 0.99 -36.32 -16.18
C VAL A 357 1.51 -37.73 -16.39
N PHE A 358 2.79 -37.95 -16.10
CA PHE A 358 3.40 -39.27 -16.17
C PHE A 358 3.53 -39.86 -14.79
N VAL A 359 2.73 -40.88 -14.50
CA VAL A 359 2.73 -41.58 -13.22
C VAL A 359 3.71 -42.75 -13.31
N LYS A 360 4.58 -42.89 -12.31
CA LYS A 360 5.55 -43.97 -12.20
C LYS A 360 4.84 -45.30 -11.86
N THR A 361 5.18 -46.33 -12.60
CA THR A 361 4.73 -47.71 -12.39
C THR A 361 5.93 -48.65 -12.32
N ALA A 362 5.73 -49.90 -11.99
CA ALA A 362 6.80 -50.89 -11.90
C ALA A 362 7.59 -51.09 -13.21
N GLY A 363 7.02 -50.73 -14.37
CA GLY A 363 7.63 -50.87 -15.69
C GLY A 363 8.07 -49.59 -16.36
N GLY A 364 7.97 -48.44 -15.69
CA GLY A 364 8.28 -47.14 -16.30
C GLY A 364 7.23 -46.08 -15.96
N PHE A 365 7.02 -45.14 -16.85
CA PHE A 365 6.03 -44.06 -16.68
C PHE A 365 4.81 -44.31 -17.58
N ARG A 366 3.63 -44.16 -17.02
CA ARG A 366 2.36 -44.22 -17.76
C ARG A 366 1.72 -42.85 -17.81
N SER A 367 1.29 -42.42 -18.99
CA SER A 367 0.55 -41.18 -19.16
C SER A 367 -0.84 -41.29 -18.55
N ARG A 368 -1.27 -40.28 -17.81
CA ARG A 368 -2.60 -40.20 -17.22
C ARG A 368 -3.17 -38.79 -17.39
N LYS A 369 -4.41 -38.76 -17.85
CA LYS A 369 -5.18 -37.52 -17.94
C LYS A 369 -5.55 -37.02 -16.55
N ILE A 370 -5.35 -35.73 -16.30
CA ILE A 370 -5.76 -35.04 -15.06
C ILE A 370 -6.66 -33.86 -15.41
N SER A 371 -7.51 -33.50 -14.43
CA SER A 371 -8.22 -32.23 -14.47
C SER A 371 -7.48 -31.23 -13.61
N THR A 372 -7.11 -30.09 -14.19
CA THR A 372 -6.36 -29.04 -13.52
C THR A 372 -7.27 -27.91 -13.09
N GLY A 373 -6.91 -27.23 -11.99
CA GLY A 373 -7.59 -26.07 -11.46
C GLY A 373 -6.76 -24.81 -11.62
N GLN A 374 -6.55 -24.10 -10.54
CA GLN A 374 -5.82 -22.84 -10.51
C GLN A 374 -4.31 -23.07 -10.67
N ARG A 375 -3.64 -22.09 -11.27
CA ARG A 375 -2.18 -22.03 -11.32
C ARG A 375 -1.69 -20.92 -10.39
N SER A 376 -0.80 -21.28 -9.47
CA SER A 376 -0.16 -20.31 -8.56
C SER A 376 1.37 -20.36 -8.74
N GLY A 377 1.91 -19.38 -9.41
CA GLY A 377 3.33 -19.31 -9.77
C GLY A 377 3.76 -20.52 -10.63
N LEU A 378 4.68 -21.34 -10.08
CA LEU A 378 5.20 -22.53 -10.72
C LEU A 378 4.41 -23.81 -10.35
N MET A 379 3.34 -23.70 -9.58
CA MET A 379 2.53 -24.82 -9.14
C MET A 379 1.18 -24.84 -9.85
N LEU A 380 0.66 -26.02 -10.09
CA LEU A 380 -0.62 -26.29 -10.75
C LEU A 380 -1.50 -27.12 -9.81
N GLU A 381 -2.73 -26.69 -9.60
CA GLU A 381 -3.73 -27.42 -8.82
C GLU A 381 -4.25 -28.62 -9.61
N VAL A 382 -4.32 -29.77 -8.97
CA VAL A 382 -4.95 -30.97 -9.52
C VAL A 382 -6.29 -31.17 -8.83
N VAL A 383 -7.35 -31.06 -9.61
CA VAL A 383 -8.73 -31.24 -9.14
C VAL A 383 -9.10 -32.69 -9.09
N SER A 384 -8.68 -33.48 -10.10
CA SER A 384 -8.96 -34.94 -10.17
C SER A 384 -7.95 -35.66 -11.07
N GLY A 385 -7.88 -36.97 -10.93
CA GLY A 385 -7.04 -37.86 -11.77
C GLY A 385 -5.71 -38.22 -11.14
N LEU A 386 -5.37 -37.76 -9.93
CA LEU A 386 -4.10 -38.06 -9.28
C LEU A 386 -4.29 -38.28 -7.77
N SER A 387 -3.58 -39.22 -7.19
CA SER A 387 -3.56 -39.48 -5.75
C SER A 387 -2.30 -38.91 -5.09
N PRO A 388 -2.36 -38.49 -3.81
CA PRO A 388 -1.22 -37.87 -3.11
C PRO A 388 -0.01 -38.81 -2.95
N GLU A 389 -0.26 -40.14 -2.99
CA GLU A 389 0.78 -41.14 -2.75
C GLU A 389 1.49 -41.57 -4.04
N GLU A 390 0.97 -41.17 -5.19
CA GLU A 390 1.54 -41.54 -6.48
C GLU A 390 2.79 -40.72 -6.78
N GLU A 391 3.81 -41.35 -7.36
CA GLU A 391 5.00 -40.69 -7.85
C GLU A 391 4.80 -40.31 -9.32
N ILE A 392 5.05 -39.05 -9.64
CA ILE A 392 4.97 -38.51 -11.00
C ILE A 392 6.33 -37.99 -11.46
N ALA A 393 6.55 -37.94 -12.75
CA ALA A 393 7.75 -37.34 -13.32
C ALA A 393 7.80 -35.84 -12.99
N GLU A 394 8.95 -35.31 -12.53
CA GLU A 394 9.16 -33.89 -12.21
C GLU A 394 9.05 -33.01 -13.45
N ASN A 395 9.43 -33.54 -14.62
CA ASN A 395 9.35 -32.84 -15.89
C ASN A 395 8.70 -33.75 -16.95
N GLY A 396 7.43 -33.47 -17.24
CA GLY A 396 6.66 -34.22 -18.24
C GLY A 396 7.15 -34.00 -19.67
N GLN A 397 7.75 -32.86 -19.97
CA GLN A 397 8.22 -32.55 -21.32
C GLN A 397 9.38 -33.42 -21.76
N LEU A 398 10.24 -33.89 -20.84
CA LEU A 398 11.37 -34.76 -21.15
C LEU A 398 10.92 -36.16 -21.60
N LEU A 399 9.67 -36.54 -21.33
CA LEU A 399 9.10 -37.82 -21.69
C LEU A 399 8.33 -37.78 -23.02
N MET A 400 8.28 -36.62 -23.68
CA MET A 400 7.54 -36.37 -24.89
C MET A 400 8.28 -36.82 -26.17
N ASP A 401 9.59 -37.00 -26.13
CA ASP A 401 10.45 -37.33 -27.28
C ASP A 401 10.40 -38.80 -27.73
N SER A 402 9.65 -39.62 -27.05
CA SER A 402 9.49 -41.00 -27.49
C SER A 402 8.30 -41.11 -28.48
N GLU A 403 8.54 -41.63 -29.68
CA GLU A 403 7.61 -41.73 -30.81
C GLU A 403 6.28 -42.50 -30.54
N GLY A 404 6.04 -42.92 -29.31
CA GLY A 404 4.84 -43.65 -28.88
C GLY A 404 3.69 -42.80 -28.33
N PHE A 405 3.80 -41.46 -28.35
CA PHE A 405 2.99 -40.57 -27.51
C PHE A 405 1.54 -40.30 -27.99
N VAL A 406 1.12 -40.71 -29.19
CA VAL A 406 -0.04 -40.12 -29.86
C VAL A 406 -1.38 -40.78 -29.57
N LYS A 407 -1.44 -41.82 -28.77
CA LYS A 407 -2.74 -42.46 -28.43
C LYS A 407 -2.92 -42.58 -26.90
N ALA A 408 -3.18 -41.44 -26.25
CA ALA A 408 -3.87 -41.48 -24.96
C ALA A 408 -5.28 -42.06 -25.24
N ASN A 409 -5.57 -43.21 -24.67
CA ASN A 409 -6.88 -43.87 -24.77
C ASN A 409 -7.97 -42.87 -24.32
N ILE A 410 -8.78 -42.43 -25.28
CA ILE A 410 -9.98 -41.62 -25.07
C ILE A 410 -11.14 -42.54 -24.59
N ASP A 411 -10.94 -43.84 -24.55
CA ASP A 411 -11.93 -44.80 -24.10
C ASP A 411 -11.58 -45.39 -22.74
N GLU A 412 -12.11 -44.73 -21.68
CA GLU A 412 -12.70 -45.44 -20.54
C GLU A 412 -13.66 -44.46 -19.84
N ARG A 413 -14.96 -44.78 -20.02
CA ARG A 413 -16.13 -44.19 -19.35
C ARG A 413 -16.10 -44.39 -17.84
#